data_bafb7df07fceb9b8a974f0fa00c8dd7d
#
_entry.id   bafb7df07fceb9b8a974f0fa00c8dd7d
#
_cell.length_a   1.000
_cell.length_b   1.000
_cell.length_c   1.000
_cell.angle_alpha   90.00
_cell.angle_beta   90.00
_cell.angle_gamma   90.00
#
_symmetry.space_group_name_H-M   'P 1'
#
loop_
_entity.id
_entity.type
_entity.pdbx_description
1 polymer ?
#
loop_
_entity_poly.entity_id
_entity_poly.type
_entity_poly.pdbx_seq_one_letter_code
_entity_poly.pdbx_strand_id
1 'polypeptide(L)'
;MVILAVLALVLGVLVGTFDVQNFLLDALVSNKDLVLYLLMFSVGMSIGLHKGIIKKIKEYHVKILIIPAGIIVGTLLGGALLSMITKYNIGESTSVVSGLGWYSLAGVTIGNLAGAQLGSIAFLSNLMREIFSFFSIP
;
A
#
# COMPACT_ATOMS: atom_id res chain seq x y z
N MET A 1 12.61 -6.39 -9.61
CA MET A 1 11.53 -6.26 -8.62
C MET A 1 10.23 -5.79 -9.29
N VAL A 2 10.21 -4.61 -9.94
CA VAL A 2 9.00 -4.04 -10.56
C VAL A 2 8.35 -4.96 -11.59
N ILE A 3 9.15 -5.55 -12.48
CA ILE A 3 8.64 -6.47 -13.52
C ILE A 3 7.90 -7.66 -12.90
N LEU A 4 8.43 -8.22 -11.82
CA LEU A 4 7.77 -9.32 -11.10
C LEU A 4 6.45 -8.90 -10.45
N ALA A 5 6.38 -7.69 -9.90
CA ALA A 5 5.15 -7.14 -9.32
C ALA A 5 4.08 -6.91 -10.40
N VAL A 6 4.47 -6.35 -11.55
CA VAL A 6 3.57 -6.14 -12.68
C VAL A 6 3.09 -7.48 -13.25
N LEU A 7 3.98 -8.45 -13.42
CA LEU A 7 3.60 -9.80 -13.88
C LEU A 7 2.65 -10.49 -12.91
N ALA A 8 2.92 -10.40 -11.60
CA ALA A 8 2.03 -10.96 -10.58
C ALA A 8 0.65 -10.30 -10.61
N LEU A 9 0.59 -8.98 -10.79
CA LEU A 9 -0.67 -8.25 -10.93
C LEU A 9 -1.46 -8.72 -12.17
N VAL A 10 -0.80 -8.76 -13.34
CA VAL A 10 -1.44 -9.18 -14.60
C VAL A 10 -1.95 -10.62 -14.49
N LEU A 11 -1.14 -11.53 -13.94
CA LEU A 11 -1.54 -12.91 -13.71
C LEU A 11 -2.72 -13.00 -12.73
N GLY A 12 -2.71 -12.23 -11.64
CA GLY A 12 -3.82 -12.18 -10.68
C GLY A 12 -5.13 -11.70 -11.31
N VAL A 13 -5.06 -10.66 -12.14
CA VAL A 13 -6.24 -10.16 -12.88
C VAL A 13 -6.74 -11.21 -13.87
N LEU A 14 -5.86 -11.85 -14.64
CA LEU A 14 -6.25 -12.90 -15.59
C LEU A 14 -6.90 -14.08 -14.87
N VAL A 15 -6.30 -14.58 -13.79
CA VAL A 15 -6.88 -15.67 -12.99
C VAL A 15 -8.24 -15.28 -12.42
N GLY A 16 -8.39 -14.05 -11.94
CA GLY A 16 -9.66 -13.54 -11.42
C GLY A 16 -10.75 -13.37 -12.49
N THR A 17 -10.38 -12.99 -13.73
CA THR A 17 -11.35 -12.83 -14.83
C THR A 17 -11.78 -14.15 -15.45
N PHE A 18 -10.91 -15.16 -15.44
CA PHE A 18 -11.23 -16.49 -15.97
C PHE A 18 -11.96 -17.41 -14.98
N ASP A 19 -12.25 -16.90 -13.77
CA ASP A 19 -12.96 -17.63 -12.69
C ASP A 19 -12.38 -19.05 -12.47
N VAL A 20 -11.05 -19.12 -12.44
CA VAL A 20 -10.32 -20.38 -12.25
C VAL A 20 -10.51 -20.82 -10.80
N GLN A 21 -11.53 -21.66 -10.59
CA GLN A 21 -11.81 -22.29 -9.30
C GLN A 21 -10.76 -23.36 -9.01
N ASN A 22 -9.75 -23.01 -8.26
CA ASN A 22 -8.76 -23.94 -7.72
C ASN A 22 -8.76 -23.85 -6.20
N PHE A 23 -8.80 -25.00 -5.55
CA PHE A 23 -8.75 -25.13 -4.09
C PHE A 23 -7.60 -24.31 -3.46
N LEU A 24 -6.44 -24.22 -4.13
CA LEU A 24 -5.30 -23.43 -3.66
C LEU A 24 -5.56 -21.93 -3.75
N LEU A 25 -6.24 -21.47 -4.80
CA LEU A 25 -6.59 -20.06 -4.97
C LEU A 25 -7.64 -19.63 -3.94
N ASP A 26 -8.66 -20.46 -3.73
CA ASP A 26 -9.69 -20.20 -2.73
C ASP A 26 -9.10 -20.17 -1.32
N ALA A 27 -8.16 -21.07 -1.01
CA ALA A 27 -7.45 -21.07 0.27
C ALA A 27 -6.59 -19.80 0.45
N LEU A 28 -5.90 -19.33 -0.58
CA LEU A 28 -5.09 -18.10 -0.54
C LEU A 28 -5.96 -16.85 -0.38
N VAL A 29 -7.05 -16.76 -1.14
CA VAL A 29 -7.98 -15.61 -1.08
C VAL A 29 -8.71 -15.59 0.26
N SER A 30 -9.13 -16.74 0.77
CA SER A 30 -9.80 -16.86 2.07
C SER A 30 -8.88 -16.49 3.24
N ASN A 31 -7.59 -16.77 3.13
CA ASN A 31 -6.59 -16.48 4.17
C ASN A 31 -5.69 -15.27 3.84
N LYS A 32 -6.13 -14.37 2.97
CA LYS A 32 -5.36 -13.17 2.57
C LYS A 32 -4.85 -12.34 3.75
N ASP A 33 -5.67 -12.20 4.79
CA ASP A 33 -5.31 -11.43 5.99
C ASP A 33 -4.17 -12.11 6.77
N LEU A 34 -4.18 -13.44 6.88
CA LEU A 34 -3.11 -14.20 7.52
C LEU A 34 -1.78 -14.05 6.76
N VAL A 35 -1.82 -14.10 5.44
CA VAL A 35 -0.64 -13.88 4.59
C VAL A 35 -0.09 -12.46 4.80
N LEU A 36 -0.96 -11.46 4.89
CA LEU A 36 -0.55 -10.07 5.19
C LEU A 36 0.09 -9.95 6.57
N TYR A 37 -0.47 -10.56 7.61
CA TYR A 37 0.11 -10.54 8.96
C TYR A 37 1.48 -11.20 9.01
N LEU A 38 1.67 -12.34 8.33
CA LEU A 38 2.96 -13.00 8.22
C LEU A 38 3.99 -12.11 7.50
N LEU A 39 3.56 -11.41 6.46
CA LEU A 39 4.40 -10.47 5.71
C LEU A 39 4.79 -9.28 6.59
N MET A 40 3.85 -8.69 7.33
CA MET A 40 4.13 -7.61 8.30
C MET A 40 5.11 -8.06 9.38
N PHE A 41 4.92 -9.26 9.92
CA PHE A 41 5.82 -9.83 10.92
C PHE A 41 7.24 -10.03 10.37
N SER A 42 7.36 -10.57 9.15
CA SER A 42 8.64 -10.75 8.47
C SER A 42 9.38 -9.43 8.25
N VAL A 43 8.67 -8.39 7.80
CA VAL A 43 9.24 -7.04 7.64
C VAL A 43 9.65 -6.45 8.98
N GLY A 44 8.83 -6.60 10.02
CA GLY A 44 9.16 -6.16 11.37
C GLY A 44 10.44 -6.82 11.92
N MET A 45 10.59 -8.14 11.72
CA MET A 45 11.81 -8.85 12.07
C MET A 45 13.03 -8.34 11.30
N SER A 46 12.87 -8.13 9.98
CA SER A 46 13.96 -7.62 9.14
C SER A 46 14.45 -6.26 9.61
N ILE A 47 13.54 -5.37 9.98
CA ILE A 47 13.86 -4.04 10.53
C ILE A 47 14.54 -4.18 11.90
N GLY A 48 13.99 -5.03 12.78
CA GLY A 48 14.51 -5.23 14.14
C GLY A 48 15.93 -5.83 14.18
N LEU A 49 16.24 -6.71 13.23
CA LEU A 49 17.57 -7.32 13.09
C LEU A 49 18.64 -6.35 12.56
N HIS A 50 18.25 -5.20 12.02
CA HIS A 50 19.17 -4.19 11.49
C HIS A 50 19.82 -3.39 12.64
N LYS A 51 20.92 -3.87 13.18
CA LYS A 51 21.64 -3.30 14.33
C LYS A 51 22.05 -1.82 14.23
N GLY A 52 21.97 -1.22 13.04
CA GLY A 52 22.34 0.18 12.78
C GLY A 52 21.19 1.19 12.79
N ILE A 53 19.93 0.74 12.74
CA ILE A 53 18.77 1.66 12.59
C ILE A 53 18.62 2.57 13.81
N ILE A 54 18.66 2.01 15.01
CA ILE A 54 18.51 2.77 16.27
C ILE A 54 19.65 3.79 16.43
N LYS A 55 20.88 3.39 16.04
CA LYS A 55 22.05 4.28 16.09
C LYS A 55 21.89 5.42 15.09
N LYS A 56 21.44 5.14 13.87
CA LYS A 56 21.18 6.17 12.83
C LYS A 56 20.07 7.12 13.24
N ILE A 57 18.98 6.61 13.83
CA ILE A 57 17.90 7.48 14.34
C ILE A 57 18.41 8.42 15.44
N LYS A 58 19.28 7.94 16.34
CA LYS A 58 19.90 8.76 17.37
C LYS A 58 20.89 9.78 16.79
N GLU A 59 21.63 9.42 15.76
CA GLU A 59 22.65 10.25 15.12
C GLU A 59 22.04 11.39 14.29
N TYR A 60 20.96 11.10 13.56
CA TYR A 60 20.25 12.09 12.74
C TYR A 60 19.22 12.94 13.49
N HIS A 61 19.00 12.66 14.79
CA HIS A 61 18.07 13.38 15.66
C HIS A 61 16.63 13.43 15.10
N VAL A 62 15.80 14.29 15.69
CA VAL A 62 14.40 14.52 15.31
C VAL A 62 14.24 14.96 13.84
N LYS A 63 15.29 15.50 13.21
CA LYS A 63 15.26 15.99 11.82
C LYS A 63 14.86 14.91 10.82
N ILE A 64 15.20 13.65 11.06
CA ILE A 64 14.84 12.55 10.15
C ILE A 64 13.32 12.29 10.14
N LEU A 65 12.61 12.65 11.22
CA LEU A 65 11.16 12.49 11.32
C LEU A 65 10.38 13.59 10.59
N ILE A 66 11.02 14.71 10.24
CA ILE A 66 10.38 15.80 9.51
C ILE A 66 9.95 15.36 8.12
N ILE A 67 10.76 14.54 7.45
CA ILE A 67 10.45 14.05 6.10
C ILE A 67 9.21 13.16 6.09
N PRO A 68 9.12 12.07 6.88
CA PRO A 68 7.91 11.26 6.95
C PRO A 68 6.68 12.06 7.42
N ALA A 69 6.85 12.95 8.42
CA ALA A 69 5.77 13.81 8.89
C ALA A 69 5.24 14.73 7.78
N GLY A 70 6.15 15.37 7.03
CA GLY A 70 5.79 16.20 5.88
C GLY A 70 5.05 15.42 4.79
N ILE A 71 5.48 14.19 4.51
CA ILE A 71 4.80 13.29 3.54
C ILE A 71 3.39 12.97 4.04
N ILE A 72 3.22 12.62 5.31
CA ILE A 72 1.90 12.30 5.89
C ILE A 72 0.96 13.51 5.78
N VAL A 73 1.41 14.68 6.25
CA VAL A 73 0.60 15.90 6.20
C VAL A 73 0.26 16.28 4.76
N GLY A 74 1.25 16.26 3.86
CA GLY A 74 1.04 16.57 2.44
C GLY A 74 0.06 15.60 1.78
N THR A 75 0.15 14.31 2.11
CA THR A 75 -0.77 13.29 1.58
C THR A 75 -2.19 13.49 2.09
N LEU A 76 -2.39 13.78 3.38
CA LEU A 76 -3.71 14.04 3.95
C LEU A 76 -4.34 15.30 3.37
N LEU A 77 -3.57 16.39 3.23
CA LEU A 77 -4.03 17.60 2.56
C LEU A 77 -4.41 17.35 1.10
N GLY A 78 -3.56 16.60 0.38
CA GLY A 78 -3.87 16.19 -0.99
C GLY A 78 -5.15 15.36 -1.10
N GLY A 79 -5.38 14.44 -0.18
CA GLY A 79 -6.62 13.65 -0.09
C GLY A 79 -7.85 14.51 0.19
N ALA A 80 -7.72 15.49 1.09
CA ALA A 80 -8.80 16.44 1.37
C ALA A 80 -9.13 17.31 0.15
N LEU A 81 -8.13 17.81 -0.57
CA LEU A 81 -8.34 18.53 -1.84
C LEU A 81 -8.97 17.65 -2.91
N LEU A 82 -8.56 16.38 -2.98
CA LEU A 82 -9.13 15.42 -3.93
C LEU A 82 -10.63 15.20 -3.69
N SER A 83 -11.08 15.21 -2.43
CA SER A 83 -12.49 15.07 -2.08
C SER A 83 -13.36 16.21 -2.65
N MET A 84 -12.78 17.39 -2.87
CA MET A 84 -13.50 18.53 -3.47
C MET A 84 -13.72 18.36 -4.99
N ILE A 85 -12.88 17.55 -5.63
CA ILE A 85 -12.91 17.32 -7.09
C ILE A 85 -13.65 16.01 -7.40
N THR A 86 -13.59 15.05 -6.48
CA THR A 86 -14.21 13.74 -6.63
C THR A 86 -15.54 13.69 -5.88
N LYS A 87 -16.38 12.71 -6.20
CA LYS A 87 -17.65 12.47 -5.49
C LYS A 87 -17.49 11.74 -4.16
N TYR A 88 -16.23 11.43 -3.79
CA TYR A 88 -15.93 10.71 -2.56
C TYR A 88 -15.85 11.65 -1.36
N ASN A 89 -16.28 11.15 -0.21
CA ASN A 89 -16.18 11.88 1.05
C ASN A 89 -14.71 12.11 1.44
N ILE A 90 -14.45 13.12 2.28
CA ILE A 90 -13.09 13.43 2.79
C ILE A 90 -12.43 12.20 3.41
N GLY A 91 -13.20 11.42 4.21
CA GLY A 91 -12.70 10.19 4.83
C GLY A 91 -12.28 9.13 3.80
N GLU A 92 -13.07 8.92 2.76
CA GLU A 92 -12.78 7.98 1.69
C GLU A 92 -11.56 8.42 0.87
N SER A 93 -11.53 9.68 0.45
CA SER A 93 -10.43 10.25 -0.33
C SER A 93 -9.11 10.22 0.44
N THR A 94 -9.11 10.61 1.71
CA THR A 94 -7.90 10.54 2.56
C THR A 94 -7.46 9.11 2.82
N SER A 95 -8.39 8.17 2.97
CA SER A 95 -8.08 6.74 3.12
C SER A 95 -7.39 6.19 1.89
N VAL A 96 -7.89 6.51 0.68
CA VAL A 96 -7.31 6.06 -0.59
C VAL A 96 -5.84 6.51 -0.73
N VAL A 97 -5.54 7.77 -0.39
CA VAL A 97 -4.19 8.31 -0.52
C VAL A 97 -3.26 7.91 0.64
N SER A 98 -3.81 7.46 1.76
CA SER A 98 -3.04 7.10 2.97
C SER A 98 -2.18 5.85 2.84
N GLY A 99 -2.28 5.10 1.75
CA GLY A 99 -1.51 3.87 1.50
C GLY A 99 0.00 4.04 1.52
N LEU A 100 0.48 5.27 1.40
CA LEU A 100 1.88 5.76 1.51
C LEU A 100 2.92 4.81 0.89
N GLY A 101 3.42 3.86 1.63
CA GLY A 101 4.45 2.92 1.16
C GLY A 101 4.00 1.46 1.14
N TRP A 102 2.78 1.15 1.57
CA TRP A 102 2.27 -0.22 1.59
C TRP A 102 0.86 -0.33 1.02
N TYR A 103 0.76 -0.09 -0.26
CA TYR A 103 -0.51 -0.03 -0.98
C TYR A 103 -1.29 -1.36 -0.98
N SER A 104 -0.61 -2.51 -0.93
CA SER A 104 -1.29 -3.81 -0.87
C SER A 104 -2.05 -4.00 0.45
N LEU A 105 -1.42 -3.61 1.59
CA LEU A 105 -2.08 -3.62 2.89
C LEU A 105 -3.23 -2.60 2.93
N ALA A 106 -2.99 -1.37 2.46
CA ALA A 106 -4.00 -0.33 2.41
C ALA A 106 -5.21 -0.76 1.55
N GLY A 107 -4.97 -1.33 0.37
CA GLY A 107 -6.02 -1.82 -0.52
C GLY A 107 -6.91 -2.88 0.14
N VAL A 108 -6.31 -3.87 0.81
CA VAL A 108 -7.08 -4.92 1.50
C VAL A 108 -7.82 -4.34 2.72
N THR A 109 -7.16 -3.51 3.53
CA THR A 109 -7.79 -2.94 4.72
C THR A 109 -8.96 -2.03 4.36
N ILE A 110 -8.78 -1.14 3.39
CA ILE A 110 -9.85 -0.27 2.89
C ILE A 110 -10.96 -1.09 2.24
N GLY A 111 -10.61 -2.14 1.50
CA GLY A 111 -11.57 -3.07 0.91
C GLY A 111 -12.47 -3.75 1.96
N ASN A 112 -11.89 -4.13 3.09
CA ASN A 112 -12.65 -4.74 4.19
C ASN A 112 -13.53 -3.72 4.97
N LEU A 113 -13.06 -2.46 5.11
CA LEU A 113 -13.74 -1.43 5.90
C LEU A 113 -14.76 -0.62 5.10
N ALA A 114 -14.45 -0.29 3.86
CA ALA A 114 -15.20 0.65 3.03
C ALA A 114 -15.67 0.06 1.68
N GLY A 115 -15.45 -1.22 1.47
CA GLY A 115 -15.89 -1.96 0.30
C GLY A 115 -14.80 -2.18 -0.76
N ALA A 116 -14.96 -3.27 -1.51
CA ALA A 116 -13.98 -3.76 -2.48
C ALA A 116 -13.62 -2.73 -3.56
N GLN A 117 -14.58 -1.89 -3.96
CA GLN A 117 -14.35 -0.85 -4.96
C GLN A 117 -13.33 0.18 -4.47
N LEU A 118 -13.51 0.69 -3.24
CA LEU A 118 -12.59 1.67 -2.67
C LEU A 118 -11.20 1.07 -2.41
N GLY A 119 -11.14 -0.18 -1.97
CA GLY A 119 -9.90 -0.92 -1.81
C GLY A 119 -9.13 -1.08 -3.11
N SER A 120 -9.83 -1.39 -4.21
CA SER A 120 -9.23 -1.50 -5.53
C SER A 120 -8.71 -0.16 -6.05
N ILE A 121 -9.45 0.92 -5.84
CA ILE A 121 -9.02 2.29 -6.20
C ILE A 121 -7.78 2.66 -5.40
N ALA A 122 -7.75 2.39 -4.09
CA ALA A 122 -6.60 2.67 -3.24
C ALA A 122 -5.36 1.89 -3.70
N PHE A 123 -5.51 0.61 -4.00
CA PHE A 123 -4.43 -0.22 -4.52
C PHE A 123 -3.88 0.31 -5.84
N LEU A 124 -4.76 0.51 -6.83
CA LEU A 124 -4.36 0.95 -8.17
C LEU A 124 -3.75 2.35 -8.18
N SER A 125 -4.33 3.31 -7.45
CA SER A 125 -3.81 4.68 -7.40
C SER A 125 -2.40 4.73 -6.79
N ASN A 126 -2.16 3.98 -5.72
CA ASN A 126 -0.84 3.90 -5.11
C ASN A 126 0.17 3.14 -5.98
N LEU A 127 -0.26 2.08 -6.69
CA LEU A 127 0.57 1.36 -7.66
C LEU A 127 0.98 2.28 -8.83
N MET A 128 0.04 3.04 -9.36
CA MET A 128 0.33 4.02 -10.42
C MET A 128 1.34 5.07 -9.96
N ARG A 129 1.20 5.58 -8.74
CA ARG A 129 2.17 6.50 -8.14
C ARG A 129 3.57 5.89 -8.07
N GLU A 130 3.69 4.62 -7.70
CA GLU A 130 4.97 3.92 -7.66
C GLU A 130 5.59 3.79 -9.04
N ILE A 131 4.81 3.40 -10.05
CA ILE A 131 5.26 3.32 -11.43
C ILE A 131 5.77 4.68 -11.91
N PHE A 132 5.02 5.76 -11.69
CA PHE A 132 5.46 7.12 -12.03
C PHE A 132 6.75 7.52 -11.29
N SER A 133 6.90 7.14 -10.04
CA SER A 133 8.10 7.40 -9.25
C SER A 133 9.34 6.75 -9.87
N PHE A 134 9.22 5.53 -10.40
CA PHE A 134 10.34 4.86 -11.07
C PHE A 134 10.78 5.55 -12.36
N PHE A 135 9.88 6.20 -13.06
CA PHE A 135 10.22 6.97 -14.26
C PHE A 135 10.72 8.39 -13.95
N SER A 136 10.31 8.95 -12.83
CA SER A 136 10.59 10.34 -12.44
C SER A 136 11.89 10.48 -11.64
N ILE A 137 12.31 9.43 -10.93
CA ILE A 137 13.52 9.44 -10.11
C ILE A 137 14.60 8.65 -10.85
N PRO A 138 15.68 9.31 -11.35
CA PRO A 138 16.76 8.65 -12.07
C PRO A 138 17.64 7.75 -11.19
#